data_cdefd6221dc051bf4b6c078ecf894554
#
_entry.id   cdefd6221dc051bf4b6c078ecf894554
#
_cell.length_a   1.000
_cell.length_b   1.000
_cell.length_c   1.000
_cell.angle_alpha   90.00
_cell.angle_beta   90.00
_cell.angle_gamma   90.00
#
_symmetry.space_group_name_H-M   'P 1'
#
loop_
_entity.id
_entity.type
_entity.pdbx_description
1 polymer ?
#
loop_
_entity_poly.entity_id
_entity_poly.type
_entity_poly.pdbx_seq_one_letter_code
_entity_poly.pdbx_strand_id
1 'polypeptide(L)'
;HSLIPRFGLDGVAPEAAAEEEAVELPEAELTPLPLTPAGHYLVAARPAVTGKQGTRNVVLQPESWYAVQDTTVYPLEDADLVRLLDNADVTLDVFNSAPLYAKAMAAGGWGSSIVWDGKLAAYLLDASASKYQISELIPAYKAAAAFTCTDYPDAGRLADLFARMKAEITACGEDALYNEIEFPLAQVLADMTRTGVLVDKDGIEQFG
;
A
#
# COMPACT_ATOMS: atom_id res chain seq x y z
N HIS A 1 -11.02 8.74 23.00
CA HIS A 1 -12.39 8.69 22.48
C HIS A 1 -12.31 8.25 21.02
N SER A 2 -12.55 6.96 20.80
CA SER A 2 -12.64 6.38 19.45
C SER A 2 -13.85 6.98 18.73
N LEU A 3 -13.62 7.61 17.58
CA LEU A 3 -14.65 8.17 16.70
C LEU A 3 -15.18 7.12 15.69
N ILE A 4 -15.18 5.85 16.07
CA ILE A 4 -15.91 4.85 15.27
C ILE A 4 -17.40 5.03 15.62
N PRO A 5 -18.28 5.39 14.65
CA PRO A 5 -19.70 5.41 14.89
C PRO A 5 -20.15 3.99 15.29
N ARG A 6 -20.58 3.83 16.55
CA ARG A 6 -21.32 2.64 16.96
C ARG A 6 -22.66 2.65 16.23
N PHE A 7 -22.74 1.94 15.13
CA PHE A 7 -24.04 1.56 14.58
C PHE A 7 -24.71 0.61 15.56
N GLY A 8 -25.74 1.11 16.25
CA GLY A 8 -26.60 0.32 17.09
C GLY A 8 -27.32 -0.73 16.24
N LEU A 9 -26.90 -1.99 16.40
CA LEU A 9 -27.61 -3.16 15.89
C LEU A 9 -28.50 -3.68 17.01
N ASP A 10 -29.58 -2.97 17.32
CA ASP A 10 -30.68 -3.52 18.10
C ASP A 10 -31.85 -3.84 17.15
N GLY A 11 -32.06 -5.12 16.91
CA GLY A 11 -33.34 -5.66 16.53
C GLY A 11 -33.61 -5.86 15.03
N VAL A 12 -32.75 -6.60 14.30
CA VAL A 12 -33.21 -7.27 13.08
C VAL A 12 -32.99 -8.76 13.27
N ALA A 13 -34.10 -9.52 13.20
CA ALA A 13 -34.06 -10.98 13.17
C ALA A 13 -33.23 -11.45 11.99
N PRO A 14 -32.55 -12.61 12.07
CA PRO A 14 -31.76 -13.13 10.95
C PRO A 14 -32.71 -13.48 9.80
N GLU A 15 -32.77 -12.59 8.83
CA GLU A 15 -33.34 -12.89 7.52
C GLU A 15 -32.42 -13.98 6.90
N ALA A 16 -33.05 -15.05 6.43
CA ALA A 16 -32.36 -16.22 5.88
C ALA A 16 -31.25 -15.76 4.92
N ALA A 17 -30.02 -16.20 5.20
CA ALA A 17 -28.90 -16.03 4.30
C ALA A 17 -29.30 -16.61 2.94
N ALA A 18 -29.58 -15.73 1.99
CA ALA A 18 -29.59 -16.12 0.59
C ALA A 18 -28.17 -16.67 0.30
N GLU A 19 -28.09 -17.91 -0.18
CA GLU A 19 -26.87 -18.46 -0.72
C GLU A 19 -26.44 -17.53 -1.84
N GLU A 20 -25.47 -16.66 -1.56
CA GLU A 20 -24.76 -15.91 -2.62
C GLU A 20 -24.10 -16.97 -3.50
N GLU A 21 -24.60 -17.12 -4.73
CA GLU A 21 -23.93 -17.91 -5.74
C GLU A 21 -22.48 -17.41 -5.80
N ALA A 22 -21.53 -18.30 -5.52
CA ALA A 22 -20.11 -17.99 -5.56
C ALA A 22 -19.75 -17.56 -6.99
N VAL A 23 -19.66 -16.25 -7.23
CA VAL A 23 -19.20 -15.72 -8.51
C VAL A 23 -17.75 -16.15 -8.68
N GLU A 24 -17.51 -17.00 -9.68
CA GLU A 24 -16.16 -17.44 -10.01
C GLU A 24 -15.40 -16.22 -10.59
N LEU A 25 -14.43 -15.72 -9.83
CA LEU A 25 -13.63 -14.57 -10.25
C LEU A 25 -12.58 -15.03 -11.27
N PRO A 26 -12.25 -14.19 -12.26
CA PRO A 26 -11.20 -14.51 -13.22
C PRO A 26 -9.83 -14.59 -12.50
N GLU A 27 -8.97 -15.49 -12.95
CA GLU A 27 -7.55 -15.51 -12.53
C GLU A 27 -6.80 -14.41 -13.27
N ALA A 28 -5.94 -13.70 -12.55
CA ALA A 28 -5.13 -12.62 -13.11
C ALA A 28 -4.12 -13.15 -14.14
N GLU A 29 -3.88 -12.36 -15.18
CA GLU A 29 -2.73 -12.55 -16.04
C GLU A 29 -1.46 -12.01 -15.36
N LEU A 30 -0.46 -12.90 -15.18
CA LEU A 30 0.88 -12.48 -14.74
C LEU A 30 1.76 -12.26 -15.97
N THR A 31 2.26 -11.04 -16.12
CA THR A 31 3.12 -10.68 -17.25
C THR A 31 4.22 -9.72 -16.82
N PRO A 32 5.39 -9.72 -17.48
CA PRO A 32 6.43 -8.73 -17.23
C PRO A 32 5.93 -7.31 -17.52
N LEU A 33 6.44 -6.31 -16.77
CA LEU A 33 6.11 -4.91 -17.03
C LEU A 33 6.54 -4.53 -18.46
N PRO A 34 5.68 -3.83 -19.24
CA PRO A 34 6.04 -3.36 -20.59
C PRO A 34 7.33 -2.53 -20.58
N LEU A 35 8.09 -2.56 -21.67
CA LEU A 35 9.30 -1.73 -21.81
C LEU A 35 8.98 -0.23 -21.74
N THR A 36 7.82 0.17 -22.24
CA THR A 36 7.29 1.54 -22.17
C THR A 36 5.96 1.52 -21.41
N PRO A 37 6.00 1.50 -20.06
CA PRO A 37 4.79 1.51 -19.26
C PRO A 37 4.07 2.85 -19.42
N ALA A 38 2.73 2.81 -19.46
CA ALA A 38 1.89 4.00 -19.51
C ALA A 38 0.56 3.75 -18.80
N GLY A 39 -0.07 4.82 -18.34
CA GLY A 39 -1.37 4.78 -17.67
C GLY A 39 -1.27 4.72 -16.15
N HIS A 40 -2.33 4.25 -15.53
CA HIS A 40 -2.46 4.21 -14.08
C HIS A 40 -2.20 2.80 -13.55
N TYR A 41 -1.34 2.69 -12.53
CA TYR A 41 -1.02 1.45 -11.86
C TYR A 41 -1.26 1.56 -10.36
N LEU A 42 -1.70 0.46 -9.77
CA LEU A 42 -1.70 0.28 -8.32
C LEU A 42 -0.44 -0.50 -7.94
N VAL A 43 0.36 0.00 -7.01
CA VAL A 43 1.64 -0.62 -6.63
C VAL A 43 1.63 -0.99 -5.16
N ALA A 44 1.95 -2.23 -4.86
CA ALA A 44 2.08 -2.71 -3.50
C ALA A 44 3.22 -3.72 -3.36
N ALA A 45 3.61 -3.98 -2.11
CA ALA A 45 4.55 -5.03 -1.78
C ALA A 45 3.82 -6.22 -1.17
N ARG A 46 4.17 -7.44 -1.61
CA ARG A 46 3.89 -8.65 -0.84
C ARG A 46 4.96 -8.74 0.25
N PRO A 47 4.56 -8.76 1.53
CA PRO A 47 5.51 -8.87 2.63
C PRO A 47 6.38 -10.12 2.56
N ALA A 48 7.58 -10.05 3.11
CA ALA A 48 8.43 -11.23 3.25
C ALA A 48 7.76 -12.29 4.13
N VAL A 49 7.79 -13.53 3.70
CA VAL A 49 7.36 -14.66 4.50
C VAL A 49 8.54 -15.18 5.32
N THR A 50 8.41 -15.17 6.63
CA THR A 50 9.43 -15.66 7.55
C THR A 50 8.99 -16.95 8.21
N GLY A 51 9.93 -17.84 8.48
CA GLY A 51 9.71 -19.10 9.19
C GLY A 51 10.80 -19.32 10.22
N LYS A 52 10.69 -20.42 10.96
CA LYS A 52 11.70 -20.85 11.94
C LYS A 52 12.47 -22.04 11.40
N GLN A 53 13.79 -21.96 11.47
CA GLN A 53 14.70 -23.10 11.29
C GLN A 53 15.47 -23.30 12.60
N GLY A 54 14.97 -24.20 13.45
CA GLY A 54 15.40 -24.31 14.84
C GLY A 54 15.04 -23.05 15.62
N THR A 55 16.02 -22.37 16.22
CA THR A 55 15.85 -21.10 16.98
C THR A 55 16.00 -19.85 16.14
N ARG A 56 16.39 -19.99 14.87
CA ARG A 56 16.64 -18.84 13.98
C ARG A 56 15.41 -18.51 13.14
N ASN A 57 15.08 -17.22 13.02
CA ASN A 57 14.14 -16.77 12.01
C ASN A 57 14.86 -16.75 10.65
N VAL A 58 14.24 -17.34 9.65
CA VAL A 58 14.73 -17.37 8.27
C VAL A 58 13.67 -16.77 7.35
N VAL A 59 14.08 -16.06 6.33
CA VAL A 59 13.21 -15.57 5.26
C VAL A 59 12.99 -16.74 4.29
N LEU A 60 11.74 -17.20 4.21
CA LEU A 60 11.34 -18.25 3.28
C LEU A 60 11.05 -17.68 1.88
N GLN A 61 10.41 -16.52 1.86
CA GLN A 61 10.17 -15.74 0.65
C GLN A 61 10.51 -14.28 0.94
N PRO A 62 11.35 -13.62 0.13
CA PRO A 62 11.64 -12.21 0.30
C PRO A 62 10.43 -11.34 -0.01
N GLU A 63 10.45 -10.10 0.47
CA GLU A 63 9.52 -9.08 0.02
C GLU A 63 9.61 -8.91 -1.49
N SER A 64 8.47 -8.81 -2.14
CA SER A 64 8.40 -8.62 -3.59
C SER A 64 7.37 -7.57 -3.94
N TRP A 65 7.70 -6.72 -4.91
CA TRP A 65 6.82 -5.68 -5.39
C TRP A 65 6.01 -6.15 -6.59
N TYR A 66 4.83 -5.60 -6.75
CA TYR A 66 3.98 -5.85 -7.91
C TYR A 66 3.18 -4.60 -8.25
N ALA A 67 2.83 -4.47 -9.52
CA ALA A 67 1.88 -3.48 -10.01
C ALA A 67 0.62 -4.19 -10.54
N VAL A 68 -0.49 -3.48 -10.48
CA VAL A 68 -1.78 -3.92 -11.02
C VAL A 68 -2.29 -2.86 -11.98
N GLN A 69 -2.69 -3.28 -13.17
CA GLN A 69 -3.44 -2.47 -14.12
C GLN A 69 -4.59 -3.32 -14.64
N ASP A 70 -5.81 -2.87 -14.45
CA ASP A 70 -7.03 -3.63 -14.72
C ASP A 70 -7.02 -5.00 -14.01
N THR A 71 -6.95 -6.11 -14.76
CA THR A 71 -6.87 -7.48 -14.24
C THR A 71 -5.49 -8.12 -14.40
N THR A 72 -4.51 -7.33 -14.85
CA THR A 72 -3.14 -7.80 -15.08
C THR A 72 -2.25 -7.45 -13.89
N VAL A 73 -1.45 -8.42 -13.47
CA VAL A 73 -0.47 -8.25 -12.39
C VAL A 73 0.94 -8.36 -12.97
N TYR A 74 1.74 -7.36 -12.66
CA TYR A 74 3.13 -7.23 -13.08
C TYR A 74 4.04 -7.45 -11.86
N PRO A 75 4.71 -8.62 -11.72
CA PRO A 75 5.79 -8.75 -10.77
C PRO A 75 6.90 -7.74 -11.09
N LEU A 76 7.38 -7.00 -10.09
CA LEU A 76 8.33 -5.90 -10.29
C LEU A 76 9.67 -6.23 -9.65
N GLU A 77 10.73 -6.03 -10.42
CA GLU A 77 12.09 -5.92 -9.92
C GLU A 77 12.45 -4.45 -9.63
N ASP A 78 13.59 -4.20 -9.01
CA ASP A 78 14.04 -2.83 -8.70
C ASP A 78 14.16 -1.95 -9.95
N ALA A 79 14.60 -2.52 -11.07
CA ALA A 79 14.69 -1.81 -12.34
C ALA A 79 13.31 -1.42 -12.90
N ASP A 80 12.30 -2.25 -12.68
CA ASP A 80 10.92 -1.98 -13.09
C ASP A 80 10.32 -0.85 -12.27
N LEU A 81 10.54 -0.87 -10.94
CA LEU A 81 10.13 0.21 -10.06
C LEU A 81 10.71 1.55 -10.50
N VAL A 82 12.02 1.60 -10.79
CA VAL A 82 12.67 2.85 -11.27
C VAL A 82 12.03 3.34 -12.56
N ARG A 83 11.66 2.45 -13.49
CA ARG A 83 10.98 2.82 -14.75
C ARG A 83 9.56 3.39 -14.54
N LEU A 84 8.90 3.04 -13.44
CA LEU A 84 7.57 3.55 -13.12
C LEU A 84 7.62 4.89 -12.37
N LEU A 85 8.59 5.06 -11.44
CA LEU A 85 8.55 6.09 -10.41
C LEU A 85 8.69 7.54 -10.91
N ASP A 86 9.39 7.77 -12.03
CA ASP A 86 9.57 9.11 -12.62
C ASP A 86 9.25 9.11 -14.13
N ASN A 87 8.23 8.35 -14.51
CA ASN A 87 7.74 8.28 -15.88
C ASN A 87 6.54 9.21 -16.07
N ALA A 88 6.65 10.18 -16.98
CA ALA A 88 5.61 11.19 -17.22
C ALA A 88 4.29 10.59 -17.78
N ASP A 89 4.35 9.41 -18.40
CA ASP A 89 3.18 8.71 -18.93
C ASP A 89 2.50 7.79 -17.91
N VAL A 90 3.00 7.75 -16.67
CA VAL A 90 2.55 6.85 -15.59
C VAL A 90 2.05 7.63 -14.40
N THR A 91 0.95 7.16 -13.80
CA THR A 91 0.50 7.57 -12.47
C THR A 91 0.38 6.37 -11.56
N LEU A 92 0.79 6.51 -10.29
CA LEU A 92 0.84 5.43 -9.32
C LEU A 92 0.00 5.76 -8.09
N ASP A 93 -0.98 4.90 -7.80
CA ASP A 93 -1.50 4.77 -6.44
C ASP A 93 -0.68 3.67 -5.74
N VAL A 94 -0.07 3.98 -4.63
CA VAL A 94 0.83 3.05 -3.96
C VAL A 94 0.34 2.68 -2.56
N PHE A 95 0.83 1.58 -2.05
CA PHE A 95 0.73 1.29 -0.62
C PHE A 95 2.11 1.37 0.01
N ASN A 96 2.36 2.41 0.84
CA ASN A 96 3.63 2.75 1.44
C ASN A 96 4.63 3.38 0.45
N SER A 97 4.52 4.68 0.23
CA SER A 97 5.36 5.45 -0.69
C SER A 97 6.81 5.63 -0.22
N ALA A 98 7.09 5.59 1.08
CA ALA A 98 8.41 5.90 1.64
C ALA A 98 9.57 5.09 1.01
N PRO A 99 9.52 3.74 0.90
CA PRO A 99 10.57 2.98 0.24
C PRO A 99 10.66 3.26 -1.27
N LEU A 100 9.56 3.64 -1.91
CA LEU A 100 9.52 3.99 -3.33
C LEU A 100 10.19 5.33 -3.58
N TYR A 101 9.92 6.35 -2.76
CA TYR A 101 10.66 7.62 -2.81
C TYR A 101 12.16 7.41 -2.61
N ALA A 102 12.56 6.58 -1.65
CA ALA A 102 13.97 6.27 -1.43
C ALA A 102 14.62 5.62 -2.66
N LYS A 103 13.91 4.71 -3.36
CA LYS A 103 14.38 4.09 -4.61
C LYS A 103 14.48 5.11 -5.75
N ALA A 104 13.47 5.96 -5.94
CA ALA A 104 13.48 7.03 -6.94
C ALA A 104 14.69 7.97 -6.74
N MET A 105 14.88 8.45 -5.51
CA MET A 105 15.99 9.34 -5.16
C MET A 105 17.36 8.68 -5.32
N ALA A 106 17.48 7.39 -5.03
CA ALA A 106 18.72 6.63 -5.26
C ALA A 106 19.04 6.51 -6.77
N ALA A 107 18.03 6.51 -7.63
CA ALA A 107 18.18 6.53 -9.09
C ALA A 107 18.32 7.94 -9.68
N GLY A 108 18.30 9.00 -8.86
CA GLY A 108 18.41 10.39 -9.29
C GLY A 108 17.08 11.06 -9.65
N GLY A 109 15.96 10.41 -9.35
CA GLY A 109 14.60 10.92 -9.53
C GLY A 109 13.97 11.40 -8.22
N TRP A 110 12.65 11.63 -8.24
CA TRP A 110 11.86 12.14 -7.12
C TRP A 110 10.61 11.32 -6.82
N GLY A 111 10.28 10.31 -7.64
CA GLY A 111 9.04 9.54 -7.53
C GLY A 111 7.81 10.36 -7.96
N SER A 112 7.97 11.19 -8.98
CA SER A 112 6.94 12.14 -9.44
C SER A 112 5.68 11.46 -10.00
N SER A 113 5.74 10.18 -10.35
CA SER A 113 4.59 9.41 -10.80
C SER A 113 3.65 8.99 -9.65
N ILE A 114 4.11 9.05 -8.39
CA ILE A 114 3.27 8.70 -7.23
C ILE A 114 2.28 9.83 -6.99
N VAL A 115 0.99 9.50 -7.02
CA VAL A 115 -0.10 10.46 -6.83
C VAL A 115 -0.96 10.17 -5.59
N TRP A 116 -0.82 8.99 -4.97
CA TRP A 116 -1.56 8.60 -3.78
C TRP A 116 -0.87 7.49 -2.99
N ASP A 117 -1.03 7.48 -1.65
CA ASP A 117 -0.47 6.48 -0.75
C ASP A 117 -1.54 5.95 0.22
N GLY A 118 -1.90 4.67 0.07
CA GLY A 118 -2.91 4.00 0.89
C GLY A 118 -2.50 3.82 2.35
N LYS A 119 -1.22 3.66 2.65
CA LYS A 119 -0.76 3.53 4.03
C LYS A 119 -0.86 4.85 4.79
N LEU A 120 -0.55 5.95 4.11
CA LEU A 120 -0.70 7.29 4.66
C LEU A 120 -2.19 7.62 4.88
N ALA A 121 -3.05 7.26 3.92
CA ALA A 121 -4.49 7.39 4.06
C ALA A 121 -5.03 6.59 5.25
N ALA A 122 -4.59 5.34 5.43
CA ALA A 122 -4.98 4.52 6.57
C ALA A 122 -4.55 5.14 7.92
N TYR A 123 -3.36 5.73 7.97
CA TYR A 123 -2.88 6.46 9.15
C TYR A 123 -3.75 7.69 9.47
N LEU A 124 -4.12 8.45 8.45
CA LEU A 124 -4.96 9.63 8.64
C LEU A 124 -6.36 9.26 9.15
N LEU A 125 -6.96 8.20 8.57
CA LEU A 125 -8.31 7.73 8.93
C LEU A 125 -8.36 7.07 10.33
N ASP A 126 -7.31 6.41 10.77
CA ASP A 126 -7.20 5.84 12.13
C ASP A 126 -5.77 5.90 12.66
N ALA A 127 -5.38 7.05 13.20
CA ALA A 127 -4.07 7.26 13.82
C ALA A 127 -3.83 6.41 15.10
N SER A 128 -4.87 5.75 15.61
CA SER A 128 -4.77 4.91 16.82
C SER A 128 -4.32 3.48 16.53
N ALA A 129 -4.39 3.04 15.27
CA ALA A 129 -4.00 1.70 14.87
C ALA A 129 -2.49 1.50 15.07
N SER A 130 -2.11 0.30 15.53
CA SER A 130 -0.69 -0.03 15.76
C SER A 130 0.02 -0.49 14.47
N LYS A 131 -0.72 -0.88 13.45
CA LYS A 131 -0.23 -1.39 12.17
C LYS A 131 -1.16 -1.02 11.04
N TYR A 132 -0.58 -0.83 9.87
CA TYR A 132 -1.29 -0.55 8.63
C TYR A 132 -0.77 -1.53 7.57
N GLN A 133 -1.44 -2.68 7.44
CA GLN A 133 -1.11 -3.71 6.46
C GLN A 133 -2.31 -3.96 5.55
N ILE A 134 -2.07 -4.20 4.28
CA ILE A 134 -3.12 -4.48 3.29
C ILE A 134 -4.02 -5.64 3.77
N SER A 135 -3.43 -6.70 4.30
CA SER A 135 -4.14 -7.88 4.81
C SER A 135 -5.09 -7.57 6.00
N GLU A 136 -4.84 -6.51 6.75
CA GLU A 136 -5.71 -6.04 7.85
C GLU A 136 -6.77 -5.05 7.34
N LEU A 137 -6.42 -4.23 6.36
CA LEU A 137 -7.32 -3.22 5.78
C LEU A 137 -8.37 -3.84 4.86
N ILE A 138 -8.03 -4.85 4.08
CA ILE A 138 -8.98 -5.55 3.19
C ILE A 138 -10.26 -5.98 3.94
N PRO A 139 -10.19 -6.75 5.04
CA PRO A 139 -11.39 -7.12 5.78
C PRO A 139 -12.05 -5.94 6.50
N ALA A 140 -11.26 -4.98 7.01
CA ALA A 140 -11.80 -3.81 7.68
C ALA A 140 -12.67 -2.95 6.75
N TYR A 141 -12.22 -2.77 5.51
CA TYR A 141 -12.94 -2.04 4.47
C TYR A 141 -13.90 -2.92 3.66
N LYS A 142 -13.95 -4.24 3.92
CA LYS A 142 -14.73 -5.22 3.14
C LYS A 142 -14.44 -5.08 1.64
N ALA A 143 -13.16 -4.91 1.30
CA ALA A 143 -12.75 -4.69 -0.08
C ALA A 143 -13.02 -5.92 -0.94
N ALA A 144 -13.80 -5.73 -2.01
CA ALA A 144 -14.19 -6.78 -2.93
C ALA A 144 -13.03 -7.09 -3.90
N ALA A 145 -12.89 -8.37 -4.26
CA ALA A 145 -11.96 -8.78 -5.29
C ALA A 145 -12.59 -8.64 -6.69
N ALA A 146 -11.85 -8.06 -7.62
CA ALA A 146 -12.21 -8.04 -9.03
C ALA A 146 -11.68 -9.28 -9.78
N PHE A 147 -10.60 -9.88 -9.24
CA PHE A 147 -9.95 -11.08 -9.77
C PHE A 147 -9.20 -11.80 -8.66
N THR A 148 -8.73 -13.01 -8.94
CA THR A 148 -7.83 -13.79 -8.06
C THR A 148 -6.42 -13.79 -8.61
N CYS A 149 -5.41 -13.90 -7.73
CA CYS A 149 -4.02 -14.08 -8.10
C CYS A 149 -3.31 -14.90 -7.03
N THR A 150 -2.84 -16.08 -7.40
CA THR A 150 -2.20 -17.02 -6.45
C THR A 150 -0.92 -16.46 -5.85
N ASP A 151 -0.08 -15.80 -6.66
CA ASP A 151 1.22 -15.26 -6.21
C ASP A 151 1.07 -13.96 -5.43
N TYR A 152 0.00 -13.17 -5.70
CA TYR A 152 -0.30 -11.89 -5.07
C TYR A 152 -1.77 -11.84 -4.64
N PRO A 153 -2.15 -12.52 -3.55
CA PRO A 153 -3.56 -12.73 -3.18
C PRO A 153 -4.35 -11.45 -2.87
N ASP A 154 -3.66 -10.37 -2.52
CA ASP A 154 -4.28 -9.07 -2.25
C ASP A 154 -4.50 -8.23 -3.51
N ALA A 155 -3.85 -8.58 -4.64
CA ALA A 155 -3.82 -7.76 -5.86
C ALA A 155 -5.22 -7.42 -6.38
N GLY A 156 -6.11 -8.40 -6.46
CA GLY A 156 -7.47 -8.21 -6.97
C GLY A 156 -8.37 -7.32 -6.09
N ARG A 157 -7.94 -7.00 -4.88
CA ARG A 157 -8.70 -6.15 -3.94
C ARG A 157 -8.16 -4.73 -3.81
N LEU A 158 -6.98 -4.43 -4.36
CA LEU A 158 -6.35 -3.12 -4.18
C LEU A 158 -7.21 -1.99 -4.73
N ALA A 159 -7.82 -2.16 -5.88
CA ALA A 159 -8.62 -1.12 -6.52
C ALA A 159 -9.82 -0.71 -5.66
N ASP A 160 -10.58 -1.68 -5.15
CA ASP A 160 -11.73 -1.40 -4.29
C ASP A 160 -11.30 -0.87 -2.92
N LEU A 161 -10.21 -1.41 -2.33
CA LEU A 161 -9.66 -0.91 -1.09
C LEU A 161 -9.28 0.57 -1.21
N PHE A 162 -8.51 0.94 -2.23
CA PHE A 162 -8.06 2.31 -2.41
C PHE A 162 -9.22 3.26 -2.72
N ALA A 163 -10.19 2.81 -3.52
CA ALA A 163 -11.39 3.60 -3.81
C ALA A 163 -12.20 3.89 -2.54
N ARG A 164 -12.38 2.90 -1.66
CA ARG A 164 -13.08 3.07 -0.38
C ARG A 164 -12.35 4.02 0.56
N MET A 165 -11.04 3.90 0.67
CA MET A 165 -10.23 4.78 1.51
C MET A 165 -10.27 6.23 1.01
N LYS A 166 -10.17 6.45 -0.31
CA LYS A 166 -10.34 7.78 -0.92
C LYS A 166 -11.73 8.37 -0.62
N ALA A 167 -12.77 7.57 -0.76
CA ALA A 167 -14.12 8.01 -0.46
C ALA A 167 -14.32 8.37 1.02
N GLU A 168 -13.67 7.65 1.93
CA GLU A 168 -13.75 7.92 3.38
C GLU A 168 -12.99 9.20 3.75
N ILE A 169 -11.80 9.46 3.19
CA ILE A 169 -11.08 10.74 3.35
C ILE A 169 -11.99 11.90 2.96
N THR A 170 -12.66 11.80 1.80
CA THR A 170 -13.60 12.81 1.33
C THR A 170 -14.80 12.94 2.26
N ALA A 171 -15.38 11.84 2.72
CA ALA A 171 -16.51 11.85 3.63
C ALA A 171 -16.18 12.47 5.01
N CYS A 172 -14.95 12.32 5.48
CA CYS A 172 -14.44 12.96 6.69
C CYS A 172 -14.05 14.44 6.48
N GLY A 173 -13.98 14.91 5.24
CA GLY A 173 -13.57 16.27 4.91
C GLY A 173 -12.07 16.51 5.03
N GLU A 174 -11.27 15.46 4.92
CA GLU A 174 -9.83 15.50 5.14
C GLU A 174 -9.00 15.57 3.84
N ASP A 175 -9.64 15.81 2.70
CA ASP A 175 -8.98 15.91 1.39
C ASP A 175 -7.87 16.97 1.37
N ALA A 176 -8.12 18.15 1.95
CA ALA A 176 -7.11 19.21 1.99
C ALA A 176 -5.93 18.80 2.88
N LEU A 177 -6.18 18.22 4.05
CA LEU A 177 -5.12 17.75 4.94
C LEU A 177 -4.28 16.68 4.25
N TYR A 178 -4.92 15.70 3.61
CA TYR A 178 -4.22 14.64 2.89
C TYR A 178 -3.39 15.19 1.72
N ASN A 179 -4.00 15.95 0.81
CA ASN A 179 -3.38 16.33 -0.46
C ASN A 179 -2.38 17.49 -0.33
N GLU A 180 -2.62 18.44 0.60
CA GLU A 180 -1.81 19.65 0.72
C GLU A 180 -0.72 19.56 1.79
N ILE A 181 -0.87 18.64 2.76
CA ILE A 181 0.06 18.53 3.90
C ILE A 181 0.68 17.13 3.97
N GLU A 182 -0.10 16.09 4.25
CA GLU A 182 0.42 14.77 4.60
C GLU A 182 1.11 14.08 3.42
N PHE A 183 0.48 14.08 2.25
CA PHE A 183 1.04 13.41 1.08
C PHE A 183 2.33 14.09 0.57
N PRO A 184 2.42 15.43 0.40
CA PRO A 184 3.69 16.10 0.08
C PRO A 184 4.77 15.91 1.14
N LEU A 185 4.38 15.89 2.43
CA LEU A 185 5.31 15.69 3.54
C LEU A 185 6.00 14.32 3.47
N ALA A 186 5.31 13.28 3.00
CA ALA A 186 5.88 11.94 2.88
C ALA A 186 7.15 11.91 2.03
N GLN A 187 7.19 12.65 0.93
CA GLN A 187 8.37 12.78 0.06
C GLN A 187 9.52 13.51 0.79
N VAL A 188 9.21 14.59 1.50
CA VAL A 188 10.20 15.34 2.30
C VAL A 188 10.80 14.47 3.38
N LEU A 189 9.99 13.70 4.11
CA LEU A 189 10.45 12.78 5.15
C LEU A 189 11.32 11.65 4.57
N ALA A 190 11.03 11.16 3.38
CA ALA A 190 11.87 10.19 2.69
C ALA A 190 13.24 10.76 2.35
N ASP A 191 13.33 12.02 1.87
CA ASP A 191 14.61 12.70 1.59
C ASP A 191 15.40 13.01 2.89
N MET A 192 14.72 13.44 3.94
CA MET A 192 15.33 13.62 5.25
C MET A 192 15.93 12.30 5.79
N THR A 193 15.20 11.20 5.63
CA THR A 193 15.66 9.87 6.05
C THR A 193 16.88 9.43 5.25
N ARG A 194 16.90 9.70 3.95
CA ARG A 194 18.04 9.42 3.06
C ARG A 194 19.27 10.26 3.43
N THR A 195 19.07 11.53 3.72
CA THR A 195 20.14 12.45 4.11
C THR A 195 20.71 12.09 5.48
N GLY A 196 19.85 11.64 6.40
CA GLY A 196 20.22 11.29 7.76
C GLY A 196 20.60 12.51 8.60
N VAL A 197 21.10 12.24 9.79
CA VAL A 197 21.64 13.24 10.73
C VAL A 197 23.03 12.84 11.18
N LEU A 198 23.92 13.81 11.33
CA LEU A 198 25.23 13.58 11.94
C LEU A 198 25.05 13.32 13.42
N VAL A 199 25.50 12.15 13.88
CA VAL A 199 25.44 11.76 15.30
C VAL A 199 26.85 11.74 15.86
N ASP A 200 27.04 12.39 17.01
CA ASP A 200 28.26 12.27 17.80
C ASP A 200 28.25 10.92 18.54
N LYS A 201 28.88 9.94 17.93
CA LYS A 201 28.96 8.58 18.44
C LYS A 201 29.68 8.50 19.76
N ASP A 202 30.79 9.24 19.91
CA ASP A 202 31.62 9.23 21.12
C ASP A 202 30.86 9.88 22.29
N GLY A 203 30.10 10.94 22.03
CA GLY A 203 29.22 11.56 22.98
C GLY A 203 28.14 10.62 23.50
N ILE A 204 27.50 9.86 22.61
CA ILE A 204 26.45 8.88 22.99
C ILE A 204 27.05 7.74 23.83
N GLU A 205 28.22 7.20 23.44
CA GLU A 205 28.89 6.12 24.18
C GLU A 205 29.33 6.55 25.60
N GLN A 206 29.52 7.87 25.83
CA GLN A 206 29.82 8.39 27.19
C GLN A 206 28.59 8.52 28.10
N PHE A 207 27.37 8.58 27.52
CA PHE A 207 26.11 8.70 28.26
C PHE A 207 25.39 7.36 28.51
N GLY A 208 25.82 6.27 27.89
CA GLY A 208 25.28 4.90 28.04
C GLY A 208 26.19 4.05 28.89
#